data_2a37b6f8109c48130a623f099e8fff9f
#
_entry.id   2a37b6f8109c48130a623f099e8fff9f
#
_cell.length_a   1.000
_cell.length_b   1.000
_cell.length_c   1.000
_cell.angle_alpha   90.00
_cell.angle_beta   90.00
_cell.angle_gamma   90.00
#
_symmetry.space_group_name_H-M   'P 1'
#
loop_
_entity.id
_entity.type
_entity.pdbx_description
1 polymer ?
#
loop_
_entity_poly.entity_id
_entity_poly.type
_entity_poly.pdbx_seq_one_letter_code
_entity_poly.pdbx_strand_id
1 'polypeptide(L)'
;MNDSRSATVLPDDRRAQIRGRVLQAIADNRTPGLHFVGHFMGTAWDEVTPALARMSIETGEHNTDAGGEANLNMVTTLVDMALANAIRARLSTQSGTRLGTVSLHIAFTGVPLRGRLEAVAQCEGWVEGALTRQGIAHCRLTAAGRVACIASGTFMELPPPVGVVLAPLPWQPGGMPPGDPIAVRDLDARERGVLKRVDEVIERADARTSFVEHLFAQFPVQDGVGRAHCRMPMGLHCGNRVGHAQGGVTFALAARTAAAAAPPGHRLVEASAWYLSPGEGRSLKAVSKVSRAGRRLSVVDTLVSGKGGSRTLEMVSTHCAHDSSGSAGAG
;
A
#
# COMPACT_ATOMS: atom_id res chain seq x y z
N MET A 1 -31.71 22.50 13.33
CA MET A 1 -31.76 21.14 13.88
C MET A 1 -30.34 20.61 13.89
N ASN A 2 -29.74 20.56 15.08
CA ASN A 2 -28.38 20.08 15.30
C ASN A 2 -28.38 18.55 15.18
N ASP A 3 -27.90 18.02 14.07
CA ASP A 3 -27.63 16.58 13.93
C ASP A 3 -26.24 16.28 14.52
N SER A 4 -26.18 16.23 15.83
CA SER A 4 -25.02 15.73 16.56
C SER A 4 -24.97 14.21 16.45
N ARG A 5 -24.59 13.68 15.28
CA ARG A 5 -24.20 12.28 15.17
C ARG A 5 -22.93 12.13 15.99
N SER A 6 -23.08 11.53 17.16
CA SER A 6 -21.99 11.06 18.01
C SER A 6 -20.97 10.33 17.14
N ALA A 7 -19.74 10.80 17.11
CA ALA A 7 -18.64 10.07 16.53
C ALA A 7 -18.61 8.69 17.18
N THR A 8 -18.89 7.65 16.40
CA THR A 8 -18.91 6.29 16.92
C THR A 8 -17.46 5.86 17.14
N VAL A 9 -17.00 5.96 18.36
CA VAL A 9 -15.68 5.49 18.78
C VAL A 9 -15.63 3.97 18.58
N LEU A 10 -14.49 3.44 18.10
CA LEU A 10 -14.32 1.99 17.91
C LEU A 10 -14.58 1.25 19.25
N PRO A 11 -15.33 0.11 19.24
CA PRO A 11 -15.53 -0.72 20.42
C PRO A 11 -14.20 -1.23 21.01
N ASP A 12 -14.14 -1.46 22.32
CA ASP A 12 -12.92 -1.83 23.04
C ASP A 12 -12.29 -3.14 22.54
N ASP A 13 -13.11 -4.12 22.19
CA ASP A 13 -12.64 -5.39 21.60
C ASP A 13 -11.95 -5.19 20.24
N ARG A 14 -12.45 -4.26 19.42
CA ARG A 14 -11.88 -3.89 18.13
C ARG A 14 -10.57 -3.13 18.28
N ARG A 15 -10.49 -2.23 19.26
CA ARG A 15 -9.25 -1.53 19.63
C ARG A 15 -8.18 -2.53 20.06
N ALA A 16 -8.53 -3.49 20.90
CA ALA A 16 -7.63 -4.54 21.36
C ALA A 16 -7.14 -5.41 20.20
N GLN A 17 -7.99 -5.75 19.23
CA GLN A 17 -7.62 -6.51 18.05
C GLN A 17 -6.63 -5.73 17.15
N ILE A 18 -6.89 -4.46 16.87
CA ILE A 18 -5.99 -3.62 16.08
C ILE A 18 -4.63 -3.51 16.78
N ARG A 19 -4.64 -3.26 18.10
CA ARG A 19 -3.42 -3.14 18.90
C ARG A 19 -2.62 -4.46 18.92
N GLY A 20 -3.29 -5.60 19.02
CA GLY A 20 -2.67 -6.93 18.93
C GLY A 20 -2.00 -7.16 17.58
N ARG A 21 -2.65 -6.82 16.47
CA ARG A 21 -2.06 -6.90 15.12
C ARG A 21 -0.83 -6.00 14.96
N VAL A 22 -0.86 -4.82 15.57
CA VAL A 22 0.29 -3.91 15.55
C VAL A 22 1.48 -4.50 16.29
N LEU A 23 1.26 -5.05 17.48
CA LEU A 23 2.31 -5.68 18.28
C LEU A 23 2.91 -6.92 17.57
N GLN A 24 2.09 -7.71 16.88
CA GLN A 24 2.56 -8.78 16.03
C GLN A 24 3.38 -8.26 14.85
N ALA A 25 2.86 -7.26 14.12
CA ALA A 25 3.58 -6.67 12.98
C ALA A 25 4.93 -6.03 13.39
N ILE A 26 5.02 -5.49 14.61
CA ILE A 26 6.28 -5.00 15.18
C ILE A 26 7.23 -6.18 15.44
N ALA A 27 6.74 -7.27 16.02
CA ALA A 27 7.55 -8.46 16.26
C ALA A 27 8.12 -9.02 14.96
N ASP A 28 7.28 -9.19 13.95
CA ASP A 28 7.67 -9.69 12.62
C ASP A 28 8.69 -8.77 11.95
N ASN A 29 8.51 -7.44 12.08
CA ASN A 29 9.42 -6.45 11.50
C ASN A 29 10.85 -6.48 12.10
N ARG A 30 11.05 -7.12 13.27
CA ARG A 30 12.37 -7.36 13.84
C ARG A 30 13.19 -8.37 13.04
N THR A 31 12.51 -9.24 12.29
CA THR A 31 13.17 -10.20 11.41
C THR A 31 13.59 -9.48 10.12
N PRO A 32 14.91 -9.40 9.82
CA PRO A 32 15.37 -8.75 8.59
C PRO A 32 14.75 -9.39 7.36
N GLY A 33 14.04 -8.61 6.57
CA GLY A 33 13.35 -9.09 5.38
C GLY A 33 11.84 -9.20 5.50
N LEU A 34 11.28 -9.13 6.70
CA LEU A 34 9.85 -8.94 6.93
C LEU A 34 9.55 -7.44 7.09
N HIS A 35 8.31 -7.03 6.91
CA HIS A 35 7.94 -5.62 7.05
C HIS A 35 6.56 -5.46 7.67
N PHE A 36 6.43 -4.40 8.46
CA PHE A 36 5.24 -4.09 9.24
C PHE A 36 3.95 -4.13 8.40
N VAL A 37 3.91 -3.45 7.26
CA VAL A 37 2.65 -3.27 6.49
C VAL A 37 2.07 -4.61 6.06
N GLY A 38 2.86 -5.51 5.49
CA GLY A 38 2.39 -6.82 5.02
C GLY A 38 1.81 -7.69 6.14
N HIS A 39 2.46 -7.69 7.31
CA HIS A 39 1.96 -8.45 8.46
C HIS A 39 0.75 -7.78 9.10
N PHE A 40 0.79 -6.45 9.28
CA PHE A 40 -0.32 -5.69 9.84
C PHE A 40 -1.62 -5.84 9.05
N MET A 41 -1.56 -5.78 7.72
CA MET A 41 -2.75 -5.96 6.88
C MET A 41 -3.26 -7.42 6.83
N GLY A 42 -2.54 -8.36 7.45
CA GLY A 42 -2.94 -9.77 7.49
C GLY A 42 -2.76 -10.49 6.17
N THR A 43 -1.66 -10.20 5.46
CA THR A 43 -1.38 -10.87 4.18
C THR A 43 -1.17 -12.36 4.37
N ALA A 44 -1.92 -13.16 3.59
CA ALA A 44 -1.69 -14.58 3.42
C ALA A 44 -0.93 -14.84 2.11
N TRP A 45 0.01 -15.76 2.16
CA TRP A 45 0.69 -16.33 0.98
C TRP A 45 0.02 -17.65 0.66
N ASP A 46 -1.10 -17.61 -0.09
CA ASP A 46 -1.94 -18.79 -0.35
C ASP A 46 -1.20 -19.82 -1.22
N GLU A 47 -0.45 -19.33 -2.23
CA GLU A 47 0.37 -20.16 -3.10
C GLU A 47 1.47 -19.30 -3.74
N VAL A 48 2.74 -19.73 -3.64
CA VAL A 48 3.84 -19.07 -4.35
C VAL A 48 4.73 -20.13 -4.97
N THR A 49 4.67 -20.21 -6.30
CA THR A 49 5.39 -21.14 -7.14
C THR A 49 6.08 -20.41 -8.30
N PRO A 50 6.98 -21.02 -9.05
CA PRO A 50 7.51 -20.40 -10.28
C PRO A 50 6.44 -20.06 -11.33
N ALA A 51 5.25 -20.67 -11.26
CA ALA A 51 4.15 -20.42 -12.19
C ALA A 51 3.32 -19.19 -11.78
N LEU A 52 3.08 -18.98 -10.48
CA LEU A 52 2.27 -17.88 -9.99
C LEU A 52 2.54 -17.57 -8.51
N ALA A 53 2.17 -16.36 -8.11
CA ALA A 53 2.00 -15.98 -6.71
C ALA A 53 0.53 -15.60 -6.45
N ARG A 54 -0.10 -16.32 -5.51
CA ARG A 54 -1.45 -16.05 -5.01
C ARG A 54 -1.34 -15.55 -3.59
N MET A 55 -1.82 -14.34 -3.36
CA MET A 55 -1.79 -13.67 -2.06
C MET A 55 -3.15 -13.08 -1.76
N SER A 56 -3.52 -13.00 -0.49
CA SER A 56 -4.82 -12.44 -0.10
C SER A 56 -4.77 -11.66 1.19
N ILE A 57 -5.79 -10.83 1.39
CA ILE A 57 -6.13 -10.18 2.65
C ILE A 57 -7.64 -10.27 2.88
N GLU A 58 -8.06 -10.30 4.14
CA GLU A 58 -9.46 -10.10 4.52
C GLU A 58 -9.67 -8.65 4.95
N THR A 59 -10.75 -8.02 4.46
CA THR A 59 -11.10 -6.67 4.88
C THR A 59 -11.63 -6.66 6.32
N GLY A 60 -11.24 -5.66 7.07
CA GLY A 60 -11.64 -5.46 8.45
C GLY A 60 -11.32 -4.03 8.89
N GLU A 61 -11.69 -3.64 10.08
CA GLU A 61 -11.50 -2.27 10.57
C GLU A 61 -10.06 -1.80 10.61
N HIS A 62 -9.10 -2.73 10.65
CA HIS A 62 -7.67 -2.43 10.64
C HIS A 62 -7.15 -2.02 9.26
N ASN A 63 -7.86 -2.33 8.16
CA ASN A 63 -7.36 -2.14 6.80
C ASN A 63 -8.40 -1.55 5.81
N THR A 64 -9.59 -1.17 6.27
CA THR A 64 -10.62 -0.53 5.44
C THR A 64 -10.60 0.99 5.58
N ASP A 65 -11.14 1.68 4.58
CA ASP A 65 -11.46 3.10 4.64
C ASP A 65 -12.80 3.34 5.36
N ALA A 66 -13.20 4.62 5.48
CA ALA A 66 -14.47 4.99 6.10
C ALA A 66 -15.72 4.47 5.36
N GLY A 67 -15.59 4.11 4.09
CA GLY A 67 -16.63 3.47 3.29
C GLY A 67 -16.73 1.95 3.52
N GLY A 68 -15.85 1.37 4.32
CA GLY A 68 -15.75 -0.07 4.58
C GLY A 68 -15.16 -0.87 3.41
N GLU A 69 -14.48 -0.22 2.48
CA GLU A 69 -13.69 -0.87 1.44
C GLU A 69 -12.20 -0.92 1.85
N ALA A 70 -11.48 -1.89 1.31
CA ALA A 70 -10.03 -1.97 1.55
C ALA A 70 -9.38 -0.63 1.20
N ASN A 71 -8.64 -0.07 2.16
CA ASN A 71 -7.92 1.19 1.95
C ASN A 71 -6.91 1.05 0.80
N LEU A 72 -6.76 2.09 -0.01
CA LEU A 72 -5.88 2.07 -1.18
C LEU A 72 -4.44 1.65 -0.85
N ASN A 73 -3.92 2.01 0.35
CA ASN A 73 -2.61 1.54 0.79
C ASN A 73 -2.53 0.01 0.87
N MET A 74 -3.60 -0.64 1.31
CA MET A 74 -3.64 -2.10 1.46
C MET A 74 -3.72 -2.78 0.10
N VAL A 75 -4.58 -2.27 -0.78
CA VAL A 75 -4.76 -2.79 -2.14
C VAL A 75 -3.47 -2.69 -2.95
N THR A 76 -2.86 -1.52 -2.98
CA THR A 76 -1.63 -1.29 -3.74
C THR A 76 -0.42 -2.03 -3.15
N THR A 77 -0.38 -2.21 -1.83
CA THR A 77 0.64 -3.03 -1.18
C THR A 77 0.46 -4.51 -1.51
N LEU A 78 -0.78 -5.03 -1.48
CA LEU A 78 -1.05 -6.42 -1.84
C LEU A 78 -0.65 -6.70 -3.30
N VAL A 79 -0.98 -5.80 -4.22
CA VAL A 79 -0.62 -5.90 -5.64
C VAL A 79 0.91 -5.85 -5.82
N ASP A 80 1.59 -4.87 -5.22
CA ASP A 80 3.06 -4.73 -5.29
C ASP A 80 3.77 -5.98 -4.73
N MET A 81 3.28 -6.51 -3.62
CA MET A 81 3.81 -7.74 -3.02
C MET A 81 3.57 -8.97 -3.89
N ALA A 82 2.38 -9.13 -4.48
CA ALA A 82 2.06 -10.27 -5.34
C ALA A 82 2.95 -10.28 -6.59
N LEU A 83 3.09 -9.13 -7.26
CA LEU A 83 3.98 -8.96 -8.41
C LEU A 83 5.44 -9.29 -8.05
N ALA A 84 5.94 -8.73 -6.94
CA ALA A 84 7.30 -8.99 -6.47
C ALA A 84 7.52 -10.47 -6.10
N ASN A 85 6.53 -11.13 -5.50
CA ASN A 85 6.66 -12.55 -5.14
C ASN A 85 6.59 -13.48 -6.37
N ALA A 86 5.80 -13.16 -7.40
CA ALA A 86 5.80 -13.89 -8.66
C ALA A 86 7.19 -13.87 -9.35
N ILE A 87 7.84 -12.70 -9.32
CA ILE A 87 9.21 -12.55 -9.82
C ILE A 87 10.21 -13.31 -8.93
N ARG A 88 10.10 -13.15 -7.61
CA ARG A 88 11.01 -13.79 -6.65
C ARG A 88 10.94 -15.29 -6.68
N ALA A 89 9.78 -15.89 -6.94
CA ALA A 89 9.62 -17.34 -7.06
C ALA A 89 10.41 -17.96 -8.22
N ARG A 90 10.83 -17.14 -9.18
CA ARG A 90 11.68 -17.56 -10.32
C ARG A 90 13.16 -17.20 -10.14
N LEU A 91 13.53 -16.55 -9.05
CA LEU A 91 14.93 -16.34 -8.68
C LEU A 91 15.48 -17.59 -7.98
N SER A 92 16.78 -17.82 -8.12
CA SER A 92 17.41 -18.89 -7.35
C SER A 92 17.31 -18.59 -5.85
N THR A 93 17.00 -19.59 -5.04
CA THR A 93 16.80 -19.47 -3.59
C THR A 93 18.06 -19.02 -2.84
N GLN A 94 19.23 -19.07 -3.49
CA GLN A 94 20.52 -18.70 -2.88
C GLN A 94 20.83 -17.20 -2.96
N SER A 95 19.99 -16.41 -3.63
CA SER A 95 20.43 -15.06 -4.01
C SER A 95 20.39 -14.02 -2.89
N GLY A 96 19.74 -14.24 -1.75
CA GLY A 96 19.64 -13.22 -0.69
C GLY A 96 19.23 -11.83 -1.21
N THR A 97 18.78 -11.77 -2.47
CA THR A 97 18.49 -10.52 -3.18
C THR A 97 17.18 -9.88 -2.74
N ARG A 98 17.12 -8.58 -2.82
CA ARG A 98 15.87 -7.81 -2.69
C ARG A 98 15.38 -7.39 -4.07
N LEU A 99 14.09 -7.14 -4.17
CA LEU A 99 13.49 -6.53 -5.35
C LEU A 99 13.13 -5.07 -5.03
N GLY A 100 13.54 -4.16 -5.90
CA GLY A 100 13.10 -2.77 -5.88
C GLY A 100 12.06 -2.56 -6.98
N THR A 101 10.91 -1.99 -6.63
CA THR A 101 9.88 -1.60 -7.61
C THR A 101 10.43 -0.51 -8.51
N VAL A 102 10.36 -0.73 -9.83
CA VAL A 102 10.80 0.23 -10.87
C VAL A 102 9.59 0.93 -11.47
N SER A 103 8.56 0.16 -11.81
CA SER A 103 7.29 0.71 -12.27
C SER A 103 6.12 -0.10 -11.74
N LEU A 104 4.98 0.57 -11.61
CA LEU A 104 3.72 -0.07 -11.21
C LEU A 104 2.58 0.63 -11.95
N HIS A 105 1.77 -0.14 -12.65
CA HIS A 105 0.53 0.30 -13.28
C HIS A 105 -0.64 -0.46 -12.66
N ILE A 106 -1.70 0.24 -12.29
CA ILE A 106 -2.93 -0.35 -11.72
C ILE A 106 -4.14 0.32 -12.36
N ALA A 107 -5.04 -0.49 -12.94
CA ALA A 107 -6.34 -0.09 -13.46
C ALA A 107 -7.46 -0.74 -12.64
N PHE A 108 -8.43 0.07 -12.19
CA PHE A 108 -9.55 -0.33 -11.34
C PHE A 108 -10.82 -0.49 -12.17
N THR A 109 -11.60 -1.54 -11.92
CA THR A 109 -12.84 -1.84 -12.65
C THR A 109 -14.08 -1.22 -12.00
N GLY A 110 -13.95 -0.66 -10.79
CA GLY A 110 -15.07 -0.17 -10.00
C GLY A 110 -15.79 -1.24 -9.18
N VAL A 111 -15.32 -2.47 -9.15
CA VAL A 111 -15.81 -3.50 -8.24
C VAL A 111 -15.47 -3.10 -6.80
N PRO A 112 -16.45 -3.11 -5.86
CA PRO A 112 -16.20 -2.80 -4.45
C PRO A 112 -15.13 -3.70 -3.83
N LEU A 113 -14.20 -3.12 -3.12
CA LEU A 113 -13.04 -3.80 -2.51
C LEU A 113 -13.37 -4.29 -1.10
N ARG A 114 -14.27 -5.29 -0.99
CA ARG A 114 -14.80 -5.80 0.29
C ARG A 114 -14.61 -7.31 0.42
N GLY A 115 -14.55 -7.80 1.66
CA GLY A 115 -14.35 -9.21 1.98
C GLY A 115 -12.92 -9.67 1.66
N ARG A 116 -12.80 -10.91 1.19
CA ARG A 116 -11.51 -11.45 0.76
C ARG A 116 -11.09 -10.83 -0.57
N LEU A 117 -9.94 -10.17 -0.55
CA LEU A 117 -9.26 -9.70 -1.74
C LEU A 117 -8.15 -10.70 -2.08
N GLU A 118 -8.14 -11.20 -3.30
CA GLU A 118 -7.16 -12.15 -3.78
C GLU A 118 -6.39 -11.57 -4.98
N ALA A 119 -5.08 -11.47 -4.87
CA ALA A 119 -4.17 -11.06 -5.93
C ALA A 119 -3.44 -12.28 -6.48
N VAL A 120 -3.59 -12.54 -7.78
CA VAL A 120 -2.88 -13.58 -8.51
C VAL A 120 -1.95 -12.91 -9.50
N ALA A 121 -0.65 -13.12 -9.33
CA ALA A 121 0.39 -12.53 -10.16
C ALA A 121 1.24 -13.61 -10.86
N GLN A 122 1.73 -13.27 -12.05
CA GLN A 122 2.64 -14.12 -12.83
C GLN A 122 3.81 -13.29 -13.33
N CYS A 123 5.00 -13.90 -13.31
CA CYS A 123 6.20 -13.32 -13.92
C CYS A 123 6.23 -13.68 -15.41
N GLU A 124 6.22 -12.65 -16.26
CA GLU A 124 6.24 -12.80 -17.72
C GLU A 124 7.63 -13.05 -18.26
N GLY A 125 8.63 -12.44 -17.67
CA GLY A 125 9.99 -12.56 -18.15
C GLY A 125 10.95 -11.58 -17.49
N TRP A 126 12.11 -11.46 -18.11
CA TRP A 126 13.23 -10.68 -17.61
C TRP A 126 13.82 -9.81 -18.71
N VAL A 127 14.22 -8.61 -18.34
CA VAL A 127 15.10 -7.76 -19.14
C VAL A 127 16.49 -7.80 -18.51
N GLU A 128 17.43 -8.29 -19.28
CA GLU A 128 18.84 -8.35 -18.87
C GLU A 128 19.51 -7.00 -19.16
N GLY A 129 20.03 -6.35 -18.13
CA GLY A 129 20.86 -5.15 -18.26
C GLY A 129 22.31 -5.46 -17.92
N ALA A 130 23.22 -4.55 -18.28
CA ALA A 130 24.65 -4.74 -18.03
C ALA A 130 25.00 -4.88 -16.54
N LEU A 131 24.22 -4.26 -15.64
CA LEU A 131 24.48 -4.24 -14.21
C LEU A 131 23.36 -4.85 -13.38
N THR A 132 22.15 -4.97 -13.92
CA THR A 132 20.96 -5.39 -13.18
C THR A 132 20.00 -6.15 -14.08
N ARG A 133 19.23 -7.07 -13.47
CA ARG A 133 18.07 -7.73 -14.11
C ARG A 133 16.79 -7.03 -13.64
N GLN A 134 15.82 -6.96 -14.54
CA GLN A 134 14.48 -6.50 -14.20
C GLN A 134 13.45 -7.57 -14.55
N GLY A 135 12.70 -8.03 -13.56
CA GLY A 135 11.55 -8.91 -13.77
C GLY A 135 10.32 -8.11 -14.13
N ILE A 136 9.53 -8.65 -15.05
CA ILE A 136 8.25 -8.11 -15.49
C ILE A 136 7.16 -9.05 -15.02
N ALA A 137 6.12 -8.52 -14.37
CA ALA A 137 4.98 -9.30 -13.91
C ALA A 137 3.67 -8.59 -14.17
N HIS A 138 2.60 -9.39 -14.26
CA HIS A 138 1.22 -8.90 -14.24
C HIS A 138 0.45 -9.50 -13.06
N CYS A 139 -0.66 -8.85 -12.66
CA CYS A 139 -1.50 -9.25 -11.54
C CYS A 139 -2.97 -8.98 -11.83
N ARG A 140 -3.84 -9.90 -11.40
CA ARG A 140 -5.28 -9.69 -11.30
C ARG A 140 -5.65 -9.75 -9.83
N LEU A 141 -6.34 -8.71 -9.34
CA LEU A 141 -6.92 -8.71 -8.02
C LEU A 141 -8.44 -8.86 -8.13
N THR A 142 -8.98 -9.79 -7.37
CA THR A 142 -10.42 -10.06 -7.31
C THR A 142 -10.97 -9.73 -5.92
N ALA A 143 -12.24 -9.30 -5.88
CA ALA A 143 -13.04 -9.16 -4.68
C ALA A 143 -14.36 -9.90 -4.93
N ALA A 144 -14.76 -10.80 -4.03
CA ALA A 144 -15.96 -11.66 -4.20
C ALA A 144 -15.99 -12.36 -5.58
N GLY A 145 -14.86 -12.87 -6.06
CA GLY A 145 -14.72 -13.56 -7.34
C GLY A 145 -14.77 -12.66 -8.59
N ARG A 146 -14.98 -11.35 -8.43
CA ARG A 146 -15.01 -10.37 -9.54
C ARG A 146 -13.68 -9.64 -9.64
N VAL A 147 -13.21 -9.41 -10.88
CA VAL A 147 -11.97 -8.64 -11.11
C VAL A 147 -12.16 -7.20 -10.65
N ALA A 148 -11.43 -6.79 -9.62
CA ALA A 148 -11.47 -5.46 -9.04
C ALA A 148 -10.36 -4.55 -9.58
N CYS A 149 -9.16 -5.10 -9.84
CA CYS A 149 -8.14 -4.38 -10.61
C CYS A 149 -7.26 -5.32 -11.43
N ILE A 150 -6.61 -4.74 -12.43
CA ILE A 150 -5.57 -5.35 -13.23
C ILE A 150 -4.31 -4.49 -13.05
N ALA A 151 -3.17 -5.15 -12.87
CA ALA A 151 -1.92 -4.45 -12.63
C ALA A 151 -0.76 -5.10 -13.39
N SER A 152 0.26 -4.31 -13.66
CA SER A 152 1.57 -4.77 -14.11
C SER A 152 2.67 -3.98 -13.42
N GLY A 153 3.85 -4.57 -13.33
CA GLY A 153 4.99 -3.90 -12.73
C GLY A 153 6.32 -4.50 -13.15
N THR A 154 7.35 -3.69 -13.05
CA THR A 154 8.74 -4.12 -13.24
C THR A 154 9.51 -3.94 -11.93
N PHE A 155 10.37 -4.89 -11.64
CA PHE A 155 11.13 -4.94 -10.40
C PHE A 155 12.60 -5.22 -10.70
N MET A 156 13.47 -4.40 -10.13
CA MET A 156 14.91 -4.54 -10.27
C MET A 156 15.47 -5.47 -9.18
N GLU A 157 16.29 -6.42 -9.59
CA GLU A 157 17.06 -7.25 -8.66
C GLU A 157 18.21 -6.42 -8.07
N LEU A 158 18.29 -6.35 -6.74
CA LEU A 158 19.26 -5.54 -6.03
C LEU A 158 19.95 -6.38 -4.95
N PRO A 159 21.23 -6.14 -4.66
CA PRO A 159 21.89 -6.76 -3.52
C PRO A 159 21.23 -6.29 -2.20
N PRO A 160 21.32 -7.08 -1.13
CA PRO A 160 20.93 -6.62 0.20
C PRO A 160 21.83 -5.44 0.63
N PRO A 161 21.38 -4.59 1.55
CA PRO A 161 22.28 -3.59 2.15
C PRO A 161 23.49 -4.25 2.79
N VAL A 162 24.62 -3.54 2.80
CA VAL A 162 25.87 -4.05 3.38
C VAL A 162 25.64 -4.48 4.84
N GLY A 163 26.07 -5.70 5.17
CA GLY A 163 25.94 -6.27 6.52
C GLY A 163 24.53 -6.76 6.86
N VAL A 164 23.56 -6.75 5.94
CA VAL A 164 22.21 -7.23 6.17
C VAL A 164 22.00 -8.58 5.48
N VAL A 165 21.65 -9.60 6.26
CA VAL A 165 21.18 -10.90 5.76
C VAL A 165 19.65 -10.89 5.84
N LEU A 166 19.00 -10.96 4.68
CA LEU A 166 17.54 -10.99 4.61
C LEU A 166 17.03 -12.40 4.92
N ALA A 167 16.10 -12.49 5.87
CA ALA A 167 15.44 -13.76 6.17
C ALA A 167 14.61 -14.26 4.97
N PRO A 168 14.46 -15.58 4.80
CA PRO A 168 13.51 -16.14 3.86
C PRO A 168 12.09 -15.64 4.14
N LEU A 169 11.31 -15.45 3.08
CA LEU A 169 9.88 -15.13 3.21
C LEU A 169 9.12 -16.38 3.72
N PRO A 170 7.94 -16.22 4.33
CA PRO A 170 7.18 -17.32 4.92
C PRO A 170 6.93 -18.52 3.99
N TRP A 171 6.84 -18.29 2.69
CA TRP A 171 6.65 -19.33 1.67
C TRP A 171 7.96 -19.98 1.16
N GLN A 172 9.12 -19.41 1.48
CA GLN A 172 10.42 -19.93 1.05
C GLN A 172 10.92 -21.02 2.01
N PRO A 173 11.79 -21.94 1.56
CA PRO A 173 12.45 -22.90 2.44
C PRO A 173 13.16 -22.20 3.60
N GLY A 174 12.89 -22.63 4.83
CA GLY A 174 13.41 -21.99 6.05
C GLY A 174 12.71 -20.70 6.44
N GLY A 175 11.64 -20.30 5.73
CA GLY A 175 10.78 -19.18 6.12
C GLY A 175 10.06 -19.48 7.45
N MET A 176 9.98 -18.46 8.29
CA MET A 176 9.26 -18.57 9.56
C MET A 176 7.81 -18.12 9.40
N PRO A 177 6.85 -18.81 10.06
CA PRO A 177 5.50 -18.27 10.17
C PRO A 177 5.52 -16.94 10.95
N PRO A 178 4.46 -16.13 10.85
CA PRO A 178 4.31 -14.95 11.69
C PRO A 178 4.49 -15.31 13.17
N GLY A 179 5.25 -14.48 13.89
CA GLY A 179 5.51 -14.69 15.32
C GLY A 179 4.33 -14.28 16.20
N ASP A 180 4.44 -14.53 17.50
CA ASP A 180 3.49 -14.04 18.49
C ASP A 180 3.62 -12.52 18.69
N PRO A 181 2.55 -11.82 19.13
CA PRO A 181 2.63 -10.42 19.49
C PRO A 181 3.71 -10.16 20.54
N ILE A 182 4.52 -9.11 20.32
CA ILE A 182 5.55 -8.72 21.29
C ILE A 182 4.90 -8.08 22.53
N ALA A 183 5.45 -8.36 23.71
CA ALA A 183 5.00 -7.69 24.93
C ALA A 183 5.44 -6.21 24.92
N VAL A 184 4.55 -5.31 25.39
CA VAL A 184 4.78 -3.86 25.37
C VAL A 184 6.07 -3.46 26.11
N ARG A 185 6.41 -4.17 27.20
CA ARG A 185 7.65 -3.92 27.96
C ARG A 185 8.92 -4.15 27.14
N ASP A 186 8.87 -5.02 26.12
CA ASP A 186 10.01 -5.45 25.30
C ASP A 186 10.20 -4.58 24.04
N LEU A 187 9.36 -3.56 23.85
CA LEU A 187 9.45 -2.62 22.72
C LEU A 187 10.67 -1.70 22.89
N ASP A 188 11.37 -1.45 21.78
CA ASP A 188 12.39 -0.40 21.72
C ASP A 188 11.77 1.01 21.60
N ALA A 189 12.60 2.07 21.53
CA ALA A 189 12.13 3.44 21.45
C ALA A 189 11.37 3.74 20.14
N ARG A 190 11.77 3.16 19.01
CA ARG A 190 11.12 3.35 17.70
C ARG A 190 9.77 2.62 17.67
N GLU A 191 9.73 1.41 18.18
CA GLU A 191 8.55 0.57 18.27
C GLU A 191 7.50 1.17 19.22
N ARG A 192 7.94 1.69 20.38
CA ARG A 192 7.07 2.48 21.28
C ARG A 192 6.48 3.69 20.60
N GLY A 193 7.26 4.36 19.73
CA GLY A 193 6.76 5.48 18.91
C GLY A 193 5.64 5.06 17.96
N VAL A 194 5.73 3.88 17.35
CA VAL A 194 4.65 3.34 16.50
C VAL A 194 3.43 3.00 17.33
N LEU A 195 3.60 2.30 18.46
CA LEU A 195 2.48 1.93 19.33
C LEU A 195 1.76 3.17 19.87
N LYS A 196 2.50 4.17 20.35
CA LYS A 196 1.93 5.46 20.79
C LYS A 196 1.12 6.11 19.68
N ARG A 197 1.65 6.17 18.45
CA ARG A 197 0.91 6.67 17.29
C ARG A 197 -0.38 5.88 17.05
N VAL A 198 -0.32 4.56 17.16
CA VAL A 198 -1.50 3.69 16.99
C VAL A 198 -2.56 3.99 18.04
N ASP A 199 -2.16 4.09 19.30
CA ASP A 199 -3.08 4.40 20.41
C ASP A 199 -3.75 5.78 20.16
N GLU A 200 -2.97 6.81 19.76
CA GLU A 200 -3.51 8.14 19.41
C GLU A 200 -4.47 8.10 18.20
N VAL A 201 -4.18 7.23 17.23
CA VAL A 201 -4.96 7.09 15.98
C VAL A 201 -6.27 6.35 16.24
N ILE A 202 -6.24 5.30 17.06
CA ILE A 202 -7.46 4.58 17.47
C ILE A 202 -8.50 5.52 18.09
N GLU A 203 -8.03 6.51 18.88
CA GLU A 203 -8.92 7.51 19.50
C GLU A 203 -9.48 8.53 18.49
N ARG A 204 -8.82 8.71 17.33
CA ARG A 204 -9.22 9.68 16.31
C ARG A 204 -10.07 9.08 15.19
N ALA A 205 -10.02 7.74 15.00
CA ALA A 205 -10.83 7.07 14.00
C ALA A 205 -12.31 7.23 14.34
N ASP A 206 -13.09 7.71 13.38
CA ASP A 206 -14.51 7.97 13.51
C ASP A 206 -15.28 7.48 12.26
N ALA A 207 -16.58 7.80 12.19
CA ALA A 207 -17.42 7.43 11.06
C ALA A 207 -17.02 8.09 9.72
N ARG A 208 -16.10 9.07 9.70
CA ARG A 208 -15.64 9.78 8.51
C ARG A 208 -14.24 9.38 8.07
N THR A 209 -13.42 8.90 9.01
CA THR A 209 -12.02 8.56 8.77
C THR A 209 -11.70 7.24 9.45
N SER A 210 -11.09 6.34 8.71
CA SER A 210 -10.74 5.02 9.23
C SER A 210 -9.41 5.06 10.01
N PHE A 211 -9.20 4.03 10.83
CA PHE A 211 -7.93 3.80 11.52
C PHE A 211 -6.72 3.89 10.57
N VAL A 212 -6.79 3.21 9.42
CA VAL A 212 -5.64 3.12 8.50
C VAL A 212 -5.33 4.45 7.82
N GLU A 213 -6.32 5.30 7.56
CA GLU A 213 -6.09 6.65 7.02
C GLU A 213 -5.29 7.50 8.00
N HIS A 214 -5.63 7.44 9.28
CA HIS A 214 -4.88 8.11 10.33
C HIS A 214 -3.49 7.50 10.56
N LEU A 215 -3.35 6.17 10.46
CA LEU A 215 -2.07 5.49 10.62
C LEU A 215 -1.04 6.01 9.63
N PHE A 216 -1.40 6.10 8.35
CA PHE A 216 -0.51 6.62 7.31
C PHE A 216 -0.51 8.15 7.24
N ALA A 217 -1.50 8.83 7.87
CA ALA A 217 -1.70 10.28 7.82
C ALA A 217 -1.70 10.84 6.39
N GLN A 218 -2.32 10.12 5.48
CA GLN A 218 -2.44 10.53 4.08
C GLN A 218 -3.72 11.36 3.91
N PHE A 219 -3.70 12.58 4.42
CA PHE A 219 -4.77 13.56 4.30
C PHE A 219 -4.36 14.66 3.30
N PRO A 220 -4.69 14.49 2.00
CA PRO A 220 -4.35 15.49 1.00
C PRO A 220 -5.10 16.80 1.26
N VAL A 221 -4.40 17.90 1.05
CA VAL A 221 -4.95 19.26 1.13
C VAL A 221 -4.97 19.84 -0.27
N GLN A 222 -6.13 20.36 -0.70
CA GLN A 222 -6.23 21.12 -1.93
C GLN A 222 -5.54 22.47 -1.78
N ASP A 223 -4.75 22.83 -2.78
CA ASP A 223 -3.99 24.07 -2.86
C ASP A 223 -4.39 24.82 -4.15
N GLY A 224 -5.63 25.26 -4.16
CA GLY A 224 -6.26 25.86 -5.33
C GLY A 224 -6.89 24.84 -6.28
N VAL A 225 -7.45 25.35 -7.39
CA VAL A 225 -8.15 24.52 -8.39
C VAL A 225 -7.16 23.60 -9.10
N GLY A 226 -7.46 22.32 -9.10
CA GLY A 226 -6.65 21.31 -9.79
C GLY A 226 -5.26 21.08 -9.19
N ARG A 227 -5.07 21.41 -7.91
CA ARG A 227 -3.83 21.17 -7.18
C ARG A 227 -4.09 20.61 -5.80
N ALA A 228 -3.24 19.69 -5.38
CA ALA A 228 -3.26 19.16 -4.01
C ALA A 228 -1.86 18.76 -3.57
N HIS A 229 -1.65 18.72 -2.27
CA HIS A 229 -0.44 18.18 -1.69
C HIS A 229 -0.76 17.30 -0.47
N CYS A 230 0.12 16.38 -0.16
CA CYS A 230 0.05 15.54 1.03
C CYS A 230 1.44 15.32 1.61
N ARG A 231 1.53 15.23 2.93
CA ARG A 231 2.76 14.86 3.63
C ARG A 231 2.49 13.63 4.50
N MET A 232 3.16 12.54 4.19
CA MET A 232 3.10 11.29 4.96
C MET A 232 4.35 11.18 5.84
N PRO A 233 4.22 11.07 7.17
CA PRO A 233 5.35 10.79 8.05
C PRO A 233 5.87 9.38 7.84
N MET A 234 7.20 9.23 7.85
CA MET A 234 7.87 7.94 7.71
C MET A 234 8.09 7.26 9.07
N GLY A 235 8.06 5.93 9.06
CA GLY A 235 8.31 5.11 10.24
C GLY A 235 8.21 3.62 9.91
N LEU A 236 8.28 2.74 10.92
CA LEU A 236 8.13 1.29 10.72
C LEU A 236 6.81 0.94 10.03
N HIS A 237 5.74 1.67 10.36
CA HIS A 237 4.38 1.45 9.83
C HIS A 237 4.24 1.59 8.32
N CYS A 238 5.20 2.17 7.62
CA CYS A 238 5.19 2.33 6.16
C CYS A 238 6.47 1.82 5.49
N GLY A 239 7.37 1.19 6.26
CA GLY A 239 8.65 0.69 5.77
C GLY A 239 8.53 -0.62 4.99
N ASN A 240 9.47 -0.81 4.05
CA ASN A 240 9.70 -2.07 3.35
C ASN A 240 10.74 -2.94 4.07
N ARG A 241 11.16 -4.04 3.44
CA ARG A 241 12.13 -5.02 3.97
C ARG A 241 13.50 -4.44 4.39
N VAL A 242 13.84 -3.24 3.95
CA VAL A 242 15.13 -2.57 4.22
C VAL A 242 14.96 -1.18 4.84
N GLY A 243 13.73 -0.84 5.30
CA GLY A 243 13.46 0.40 6.01
C GLY A 243 13.14 1.61 5.13
N HIS A 244 13.11 1.48 3.80
CA HIS A 244 12.58 2.51 2.89
C HIS A 244 11.06 2.47 2.87
N ALA A 245 10.39 3.50 2.31
CA ALA A 245 8.97 3.45 2.08
C ALA A 245 8.59 2.25 1.19
N GLN A 246 7.54 1.52 1.59
CA GLN A 246 7.01 0.41 0.81
C GLN A 246 6.39 0.93 -0.50
N GLY A 247 6.62 0.19 -1.62
CA GLY A 247 6.24 0.64 -2.96
C GLY A 247 4.76 0.96 -3.09
N GLY A 248 3.87 0.04 -2.69
CA GLY A 248 2.42 0.24 -2.74
C GLY A 248 1.93 1.39 -1.86
N VAL A 249 2.54 1.61 -0.67
CA VAL A 249 2.21 2.76 0.19
C VAL A 249 2.61 4.09 -0.47
N THR A 250 3.76 4.12 -1.15
CA THR A 250 4.20 5.33 -1.89
C THR A 250 3.28 5.60 -3.08
N PHE A 251 2.85 4.54 -3.78
CA PHE A 251 1.85 4.63 -4.85
C PHE A 251 0.52 5.19 -4.32
N ALA A 252 0.02 4.65 -3.20
CA ALA A 252 -1.23 5.12 -2.60
C ALA A 252 -1.17 6.59 -2.17
N LEU A 253 -0.03 7.04 -1.61
CA LEU A 253 0.19 8.45 -1.28
C LEU A 253 0.04 9.34 -2.51
N ALA A 254 0.65 8.96 -3.63
CA ALA A 254 0.54 9.69 -4.90
C ALA A 254 -0.90 9.69 -5.43
N ALA A 255 -1.54 8.52 -5.51
CA ALA A 255 -2.88 8.35 -6.06
C ALA A 255 -3.97 9.08 -5.23
N ARG A 256 -3.86 9.04 -3.89
CA ARG A 256 -4.76 9.81 -3.00
C ARG A 256 -4.59 11.32 -3.18
N THR A 257 -3.35 11.78 -3.34
CA THR A 257 -3.07 13.20 -3.59
C THR A 257 -3.60 13.62 -4.96
N ALA A 258 -3.45 12.75 -5.98
CA ALA A 258 -4.02 12.98 -7.31
C ALA A 258 -5.56 13.06 -7.28
N ALA A 259 -6.21 12.14 -6.55
CA ALA A 259 -7.66 12.13 -6.40
C ALA A 259 -8.18 13.43 -5.75
N ALA A 260 -7.43 13.98 -4.79
CA ALA A 260 -7.79 15.26 -4.16
C ALA A 260 -7.59 16.48 -5.10
N ALA A 261 -6.66 16.40 -6.07
CA ALA A 261 -6.48 17.44 -7.09
C ALA A 261 -7.51 17.34 -8.22
N ALA A 262 -8.03 16.14 -8.49
CA ALA A 262 -9.00 15.91 -9.56
C ALA A 262 -10.30 16.70 -9.35
N PRO A 263 -11.05 17.01 -10.42
CA PRO A 263 -12.33 17.70 -10.30
C PRO A 263 -13.31 16.93 -9.37
N PRO A 264 -14.19 17.63 -8.65
CA PRO A 264 -15.21 16.98 -7.81
C PRO A 264 -16.03 15.95 -8.60
N GLY A 265 -16.30 14.81 -7.97
CA GLY A 265 -17.04 13.69 -8.59
C GLY A 265 -16.21 12.80 -9.52
N HIS A 266 -14.96 13.14 -9.80
CA HIS A 266 -14.07 12.26 -10.54
C HIS A 266 -13.43 11.22 -9.61
N ARG A 267 -13.42 9.95 -10.05
CA ARG A 267 -12.82 8.83 -9.32
C ARG A 267 -11.63 8.27 -10.08
N LEU A 268 -10.62 7.82 -9.37
CA LEU A 268 -9.45 7.14 -9.92
C LEU A 268 -9.89 5.91 -10.73
N VAL A 269 -9.43 5.83 -11.99
CA VAL A 269 -9.62 4.69 -12.88
C VAL A 269 -8.32 3.91 -13.04
N GLU A 270 -7.22 4.63 -13.30
CA GLU A 270 -5.91 4.01 -13.45
C GLU A 270 -4.80 4.96 -13.04
N ALA A 271 -3.65 4.39 -12.70
CA ALA A 271 -2.44 5.15 -12.48
C ALA A 271 -1.21 4.35 -12.90
N SER A 272 -0.24 5.05 -13.50
CA SER A 272 1.09 4.55 -13.82
C SER A 272 2.13 5.32 -13.04
N ALA A 273 3.00 4.61 -12.33
CA ALA A 273 4.04 5.18 -11.50
C ALA A 273 5.43 4.63 -11.83
N TRP A 274 6.43 5.49 -11.78
CA TRP A 274 7.85 5.17 -11.91
C TRP A 274 8.57 5.54 -10.63
N TYR A 275 9.31 4.59 -10.08
CA TYR A 275 10.08 4.76 -8.84
C TYR A 275 11.51 5.16 -9.20
N LEU A 276 11.88 6.39 -8.86
CA LEU A 276 13.13 7.03 -9.27
C LEU A 276 14.24 6.87 -8.23
N SER A 277 13.87 6.83 -6.95
CA SER A 277 14.79 6.60 -5.85
C SER A 277 14.07 6.01 -4.64
N PRO A 278 14.80 5.41 -3.68
CA PRO A 278 14.21 4.94 -2.43
C PRO A 278 13.46 6.04 -1.68
N GLY A 279 12.30 5.73 -1.15
CA GLY A 279 11.55 6.63 -0.28
C GLY A 279 12.21 6.71 1.09
N GLU A 280 12.96 7.78 1.34
CA GLU A 280 13.73 8.00 2.56
C GLU A 280 13.41 9.34 3.22
N GLY A 281 13.80 9.47 4.50
CA GLY A 281 13.70 10.69 5.28
C GLY A 281 12.64 10.62 6.38
N ARG A 282 12.33 11.76 6.99
CA ARG A 282 11.33 11.85 8.06
C ARG A 282 9.89 11.84 7.54
N SER A 283 9.71 12.19 6.27
CA SER A 283 8.40 12.21 5.60
C SER A 283 8.59 12.16 4.08
N LEU A 284 7.58 11.63 3.38
CA LEU A 284 7.40 11.82 1.95
C LEU A 284 6.39 12.94 1.70
N LYS A 285 6.63 13.75 0.67
CA LYS A 285 5.72 14.81 0.21
C LYS A 285 5.25 14.48 -1.20
N ALA A 286 3.94 14.35 -1.39
CA ALA A 286 3.31 14.28 -2.71
C ALA A 286 2.76 15.65 -3.10
N VAL A 287 2.91 16.01 -4.37
CA VAL A 287 2.31 17.20 -4.99
C VAL A 287 1.68 16.78 -6.29
N SER A 288 0.40 17.09 -6.45
CA SER A 288 -0.40 16.75 -7.64
C SER A 288 -0.91 17.99 -8.35
N LYS A 289 -0.95 17.91 -9.67
CA LYS A 289 -1.48 18.94 -10.54
C LYS A 289 -2.30 18.30 -11.65
N VAL A 290 -3.51 18.81 -11.89
CA VAL A 290 -4.32 18.42 -13.04
C VAL A 290 -3.66 18.97 -14.30
N SER A 291 -3.27 18.10 -15.22
CA SER A 291 -2.74 18.43 -16.54
C SER A 291 -3.84 18.55 -17.58
N ARG A 292 -4.97 17.84 -17.38
CA ARG A 292 -6.17 17.96 -18.20
C ARG A 292 -7.42 17.80 -17.34
N ALA A 293 -8.34 18.76 -17.42
CA ALA A 293 -9.67 18.68 -16.83
C ALA A 293 -10.73 18.67 -17.95
N GLY A 294 -11.40 17.52 -18.13
CA GLY A 294 -12.54 17.38 -19.05
C GLY A 294 -13.81 17.02 -18.27
N ARG A 295 -14.96 17.12 -18.89
CA ARG A 295 -16.25 16.73 -18.25
C ARG A 295 -16.31 15.26 -17.83
N ARG A 296 -15.72 14.38 -18.62
CA ARG A 296 -15.76 12.91 -18.40
C ARG A 296 -14.46 12.33 -17.87
N LEU A 297 -13.33 12.96 -18.20
CA LEU A 297 -11.99 12.47 -17.88
C LEU A 297 -11.12 13.63 -17.43
N SER A 298 -10.33 13.40 -16.39
CA SER A 298 -9.21 14.24 -15.98
C SER A 298 -7.93 13.42 -15.90
N VAL A 299 -6.81 14.08 -16.17
CA VAL A 299 -5.46 13.53 -16.04
C VAL A 299 -4.71 14.34 -15.01
N VAL A 300 -4.03 13.66 -14.11
CA VAL A 300 -3.32 14.29 -12.99
C VAL A 300 -1.88 13.78 -12.94
N ASP A 301 -0.93 14.70 -12.91
CA ASP A 301 0.48 14.42 -12.68
C ASP A 301 0.80 14.56 -11.19
N THR A 302 1.56 13.64 -10.65
CA THR A 302 1.97 13.64 -9.24
C THR A 302 3.45 13.35 -9.11
N LEU A 303 4.12 14.17 -8.30
CA LEU A 303 5.50 13.96 -7.88
C LEU A 303 5.54 13.66 -6.38
N VAL A 304 6.18 12.56 -6.00
CA VAL A 304 6.53 12.28 -4.59
C VAL A 304 8.02 12.55 -4.39
N SER A 305 8.35 13.29 -3.33
CA SER A 305 9.72 13.59 -2.94
C SER A 305 9.99 13.19 -1.49
N GLY A 306 11.25 12.81 -1.23
CA GLY A 306 11.74 12.35 0.07
C GLY A 306 12.83 13.25 0.65
N LYS A 307 13.86 12.63 1.25
CA LYS A 307 14.99 13.28 1.90
C LYS A 307 15.68 14.28 0.97
N GLY A 308 15.87 15.52 1.47
CA GLY A 308 16.57 16.57 0.69
C GLY A 308 15.85 17.00 -0.60
N GLY A 309 14.57 16.66 -0.76
CA GLY A 309 13.82 16.95 -1.99
C GLY A 309 14.07 15.96 -3.13
N SER A 310 14.74 14.82 -2.86
CA SER A 310 14.97 13.78 -3.88
C SER A 310 13.64 13.28 -4.45
N ARG A 311 13.56 13.18 -5.78
CA ARG A 311 12.40 12.64 -6.47
C ARG A 311 12.33 11.13 -6.22
N THR A 312 11.28 10.69 -5.55
CA THR A 312 11.08 9.29 -5.17
C THR A 312 10.20 8.55 -6.16
N LEU A 313 9.09 9.18 -6.59
CA LEU A 313 8.13 8.59 -7.51
C LEU A 313 7.50 9.66 -8.37
N GLU A 314 7.29 9.35 -9.65
CA GLU A 314 6.42 10.08 -10.56
C GLU A 314 5.23 9.23 -10.95
N MET A 315 4.05 9.85 -11.03
CA MET A 315 2.81 9.17 -11.38
C MET A 315 1.99 10.03 -12.32
N VAL A 316 1.40 9.38 -13.32
CA VAL A 316 0.29 9.91 -14.09
C VAL A 316 -0.94 9.06 -13.80
N SER A 317 -2.06 9.71 -13.49
CA SER A 317 -3.32 9.02 -13.20
C SER A 317 -4.48 9.60 -13.97
N THR A 318 -5.45 8.74 -14.31
CA THR A 318 -6.70 9.14 -14.96
C THR A 318 -7.87 8.97 -13.99
N HIS A 319 -8.78 9.93 -14.05
CA HIS A 319 -9.96 9.98 -13.20
C HIS A 319 -11.18 10.22 -14.06
N CYS A 320 -12.25 9.42 -13.90
CA CYS A 320 -13.49 9.60 -14.64
C CYS A 320 -14.59 10.19 -13.76
N ALA A 321 -15.42 11.04 -14.36
CA ALA A 321 -16.64 11.52 -13.73
C ALA A 321 -17.52 10.32 -13.35
N HIS A 322 -18.00 10.30 -12.13
CA HIS A 322 -18.92 9.29 -11.63
C HIS A 322 -20.26 9.95 -11.34
N ASP A 323 -21.30 9.52 -12.04
CA ASP A 323 -22.66 9.98 -11.77
C ASP A 323 -23.10 9.45 -10.39
N SER A 324 -23.22 10.35 -9.43
CA SER A 324 -23.76 10.02 -8.09
C SER A 324 -25.27 9.70 -8.11
N SER A 325 -25.92 9.79 -9.27
CA SER A 325 -27.36 9.57 -9.45
C SER A 325 -27.76 8.11 -9.73
N GLY A 326 -26.84 7.16 -9.83
CA GLY A 326 -27.10 5.80 -10.32
C GLY A 326 -27.26 4.68 -9.28
N SER A 327 -27.41 4.95 -7.96
CA SER A 327 -27.53 3.89 -6.95
C SER A 327 -28.98 3.60 -6.48
N ALA A 328 -29.99 4.06 -7.22
CA ALA A 328 -31.39 3.72 -6.94
C ALA A 328 -32.01 3.12 -8.20
N GLY A 329 -31.90 1.79 -8.37
CA GLY A 329 -32.66 1.09 -9.39
C GLY A 329 -31.91 -0.02 -10.13
N ALA A 330 -31.67 -1.13 -9.46
CA ALA A 330 -31.63 -2.45 -10.07
C ALA A 330 -32.10 -3.44 -9.00
N GLY A 331 -33.41 -3.73 -9.06
CA GLY A 331 -34.06 -4.79 -8.28
C GLY A 331 -33.68 -6.17 -8.78
#